data_df264266c350c9462a4aef9d8cf2fcf1
#
_entry.id   df264266c350c9462a4aef9d8cf2fcf1
#
_cell.length_a   1.000
_cell.length_b   1.000
_cell.length_c   1.000
_cell.angle_alpha   90.00
_cell.angle_beta   90.00
_cell.angle_gamma   90.00
#
_symmetry.space_group_name_H-M   'P 1'
#
loop_
_entity.id
_entity.type
_entity.pdbx_description
1 polymer ?
#
loop_
_entity_poly.entity_id
_entity_poly.type
_entity_poly.pdbx_seq_one_letter_code
_entity_poly.pdbx_strand_id
1 'polypeptide(L)'
;ILGKTSPVKFFKAIMPAALNAFGTCSSSATIPISKQCVEEELGVSNKITSITIPLGATVNMDAVSILMSFMIMFFANACSINVSISMMIIILLANVLLSVGTPGIPGGAIASFAALATMAGLPAGVMGVYISINTLCDMGATCVNVIGDLAACVVLKEKIKLDE
;
A
#
# COMPACT_ATOMS: atom_id res chain seq x y z
N ILE A 1 -0.16 -20.27 -4.10
CA ILE A 1 -0.24 -21.42 -3.17
C ILE A 1 -1.52 -21.31 -2.34
N LEU A 2 -1.71 -20.27 -1.51
CA LEU A 2 -2.87 -20.15 -0.62
C LEU A 2 -4.19 -19.93 -1.36
N GLY A 3 -4.19 -19.14 -2.44
CA GLY A 3 -5.38 -18.85 -3.24
C GLY A 3 -5.66 -19.84 -4.38
N LYS A 4 -4.91 -20.93 -4.48
CA LYS A 4 -5.05 -21.99 -5.51
C LYS A 4 -5.19 -21.49 -6.97
N THR A 5 -4.73 -20.28 -7.22
CA THR A 5 -4.73 -19.63 -8.53
C THR A 5 -3.31 -19.51 -9.03
N SER A 6 -3.06 -19.74 -10.33
CA SER A 6 -1.73 -19.56 -10.88
C SER A 6 -1.36 -18.06 -10.89
N PRO A 7 -0.09 -17.71 -10.60
CA PRO A 7 0.35 -16.31 -10.63
C PRO A 7 0.06 -15.62 -11.96
N VAL A 8 0.28 -16.31 -13.08
CA VAL A 8 0.03 -15.76 -14.42
C VAL A 8 -1.44 -15.40 -14.62
N LYS A 9 -2.37 -16.31 -14.23
CA LYS A 9 -3.81 -16.04 -14.30
C LYS A 9 -4.19 -14.87 -13.39
N PHE A 10 -3.66 -14.85 -12.16
CA PHE A 10 -3.92 -13.78 -11.21
C PHE A 10 -3.50 -12.42 -11.75
N PHE A 11 -2.22 -12.26 -12.14
CA PHE A 11 -1.73 -10.97 -12.64
C PHE A 11 -2.43 -10.52 -13.93
N LYS A 12 -2.80 -11.46 -14.82
CA LYS A 12 -3.57 -11.13 -16.03
C LYS A 12 -4.95 -10.57 -15.68
N ALA A 13 -5.64 -11.19 -14.73
CA ALA A 13 -6.97 -10.79 -14.30
C ALA A 13 -6.99 -9.41 -13.63
N ILE A 14 -5.99 -9.11 -12.78
CA ILE A 14 -5.97 -7.87 -11.99
C ILE A 14 -5.27 -6.69 -12.68
N MET A 15 -4.71 -6.89 -13.85
CA MET A 15 -3.94 -5.86 -14.58
C MET A 15 -4.71 -4.54 -14.75
N PRO A 16 -6.02 -4.52 -15.10
CA PRO A 16 -6.76 -3.26 -15.20
C PRO A 16 -6.80 -2.48 -13.87
N ALA A 17 -6.97 -3.17 -12.74
CA ALA A 17 -6.95 -2.53 -11.42
C ALA A 17 -5.55 -2.02 -11.06
N ALA A 18 -4.51 -2.80 -11.31
CA ALA A 18 -3.13 -2.41 -11.07
C ALA A 18 -2.72 -1.16 -11.87
N LEU A 19 -3.09 -1.10 -13.15
CA LEU A 19 -2.82 0.06 -14.02
C LEU A 19 -3.61 1.29 -13.59
N ASN A 20 -4.87 1.13 -13.18
CA ASN A 20 -5.67 2.23 -12.65
C ASN A 20 -5.09 2.78 -11.35
N ALA A 21 -4.68 1.90 -10.42
CA ALA A 21 -4.02 2.29 -9.18
C ALA A 21 -2.71 3.05 -9.45
N PHE A 22 -1.90 2.56 -10.38
CA PHE A 22 -0.66 3.22 -10.80
C PHE A 22 -0.94 4.61 -11.39
N GLY A 23 -1.94 4.74 -12.26
CA GLY A 23 -2.25 6.03 -12.91
C GLY A 23 -2.93 7.05 -12.02
N THR A 24 -3.69 6.60 -11.01
CA THR A 24 -4.48 7.48 -10.14
C THR A 24 -3.84 7.77 -8.79
N CYS A 25 -2.84 7.01 -8.37
CA CYS A 25 -2.29 7.04 -7.00
C CYS A 25 -3.39 6.91 -5.92
N SER A 26 -4.47 6.19 -6.22
CA SER A 26 -5.61 6.08 -5.31
C SER A 26 -6.18 4.68 -5.25
N SER A 27 -5.95 3.98 -4.14
CA SER A 27 -6.59 2.69 -3.84
C SER A 27 -8.11 2.85 -3.77
N SER A 28 -8.59 3.94 -3.17
CA SER A 28 -10.02 4.22 -3.06
C SER A 28 -10.71 4.42 -4.41
N ALA A 29 -10.09 5.17 -5.34
CA ALA A 29 -10.63 5.35 -6.70
C ALA A 29 -10.59 4.04 -7.51
N THR A 30 -9.74 3.09 -7.14
CA THR A 30 -9.58 1.81 -7.81
C THR A 30 -10.57 0.74 -7.33
N ILE A 31 -11.28 0.95 -6.20
CA ILE A 31 -12.21 -0.03 -5.63
C ILE A 31 -13.19 -0.63 -6.66
N PRO A 32 -13.88 0.15 -7.51
CA PRO A 32 -14.84 -0.43 -8.46
C PRO A 32 -14.18 -1.38 -9.46
N ILE A 33 -13.03 -1.00 -10.02
CA ILE A 33 -12.27 -1.81 -10.98
C ILE A 33 -11.68 -3.04 -10.30
N SER A 34 -11.19 -2.89 -9.06
CA SER A 34 -10.70 -3.98 -8.23
C SER A 34 -11.76 -5.07 -8.02
N LYS A 35 -12.98 -4.66 -7.68
CA LYS A 35 -14.12 -5.58 -7.52
C LYS A 35 -14.41 -6.31 -8.81
N GLN A 36 -14.55 -5.58 -9.91
CA GLN A 36 -14.83 -6.16 -11.22
C GLN A 36 -13.79 -7.21 -11.61
N CYS A 37 -12.49 -6.90 -11.48
CA CYS A 37 -11.42 -7.82 -11.83
C CYS A 37 -11.49 -9.16 -11.10
N VAL A 38 -11.72 -9.15 -9.78
CA VAL A 38 -11.70 -10.41 -9.01
C VAL A 38 -13.04 -11.14 -9.02
N GLU A 39 -14.14 -10.43 -9.16
CA GLU A 39 -15.48 -11.05 -9.27
C GLU A 39 -15.66 -11.73 -10.62
N GLU A 40 -15.39 -11.03 -11.73
CA GLU A 40 -15.62 -11.55 -13.09
C GLU A 40 -14.55 -12.55 -13.53
N GLU A 41 -13.27 -12.25 -13.29
CA GLU A 41 -12.15 -13.04 -13.82
C GLU A 41 -11.70 -14.18 -12.88
N LEU A 42 -11.85 -13.99 -11.56
CA LEU A 42 -11.38 -14.95 -10.57
C LEU A 42 -12.52 -15.59 -9.77
N GLY A 43 -13.77 -15.19 -10.02
CA GLY A 43 -14.95 -15.76 -9.38
C GLY A 43 -14.99 -15.57 -7.87
N VAL A 44 -14.51 -14.45 -7.36
CA VAL A 44 -14.61 -14.10 -5.94
C VAL A 44 -16.01 -13.58 -5.66
N SER A 45 -16.66 -14.07 -4.58
CA SER A 45 -18.00 -13.63 -4.20
C SER A 45 -18.04 -12.14 -3.85
N ASN A 46 -19.10 -11.44 -4.28
CA ASN A 46 -19.36 -10.05 -3.91
C ASN A 46 -19.44 -9.85 -2.39
N LYS A 47 -19.87 -10.85 -1.62
CA LYS A 47 -19.85 -10.80 -0.14
C LYS A 47 -18.42 -10.59 0.40
N ILE A 48 -17.42 -11.21 -0.22
CA ILE A 48 -16.00 -11.05 0.16
C ILE A 48 -15.48 -9.71 -0.32
N THR A 49 -15.66 -9.38 -1.59
CA THR A 49 -15.06 -8.19 -2.21
C THR A 49 -15.59 -6.90 -1.62
N SER A 50 -16.90 -6.86 -1.26
CA SER A 50 -17.55 -5.67 -0.69
C SER A 50 -17.01 -5.28 0.69
N ILE A 51 -16.36 -6.19 1.40
CA ILE A 51 -15.72 -5.92 2.69
C ILE A 51 -14.20 -5.80 2.52
N THR A 52 -13.59 -6.78 1.86
CA THR A 52 -12.13 -6.90 1.80
C THR A 52 -11.48 -5.75 1.04
N ILE A 53 -12.02 -5.37 -0.12
CA ILE A 53 -11.41 -4.34 -0.97
C ILE A 53 -11.50 -2.93 -0.35
N PRO A 54 -12.66 -2.46 0.16
CA PRO A 54 -12.71 -1.17 0.85
C PRO A 54 -11.87 -1.13 2.13
N LEU A 55 -11.82 -2.24 2.88
CA LEU A 55 -10.98 -2.34 4.07
C LEU A 55 -9.49 -2.30 3.68
N GLY A 56 -9.08 -3.07 2.66
CA GLY A 56 -7.73 -3.09 2.15
C GLY A 56 -7.26 -1.72 1.66
N ALA A 57 -8.11 -1.01 0.92
CA ALA A 57 -7.80 0.33 0.41
C ALA A 57 -7.46 1.37 1.51
N THR A 58 -7.73 1.06 2.78
CA THR A 58 -7.39 1.91 3.93
C THR A 58 -6.37 1.29 4.88
N VAL A 59 -6.36 -0.02 5.05
CA VAL A 59 -5.54 -0.73 6.05
C VAL A 59 -4.29 -1.35 5.43
N ASN A 60 -4.40 -1.84 4.20
CA ASN A 60 -3.29 -2.52 3.52
C ASN A 60 -2.38 -1.53 2.79
N MET A 61 -1.49 -0.89 3.53
CA MET A 61 -0.51 0.07 3.03
C MET A 61 0.93 -0.46 3.11
N ASP A 62 1.12 -1.73 2.74
CA ASP A 62 2.41 -2.43 2.86
C ASP A 62 3.52 -1.76 2.07
N ALA A 63 3.25 -1.42 0.81
CA ALA A 63 4.24 -0.77 -0.05
C ALA A 63 4.57 0.66 0.43
N VAL A 64 3.58 1.36 0.98
CA VAL A 64 3.81 2.67 1.61
C VAL A 64 4.71 2.53 2.82
N SER A 65 4.51 1.53 3.67
CA SER A 65 5.38 1.25 4.82
C SER A 65 6.83 0.97 4.41
N ILE A 66 7.01 0.12 3.39
CA ILE A 66 8.34 -0.20 2.86
C ILE A 66 9.02 1.06 2.31
N LEU A 67 8.28 1.83 1.51
CA LEU A 67 8.78 3.07 0.91
C LEU A 67 9.18 4.09 1.97
N MET A 68 8.34 4.33 2.98
CA MET A 68 8.63 5.27 4.07
C MET A 68 9.88 4.86 4.85
N SER A 69 10.01 3.58 5.20
CA SER A 69 11.18 3.06 5.90
C SER A 69 12.46 3.29 5.10
N PHE A 70 12.40 2.99 3.79
CA PHE A 70 13.52 3.22 2.88
C PHE A 70 13.88 4.71 2.79
N MET A 71 12.89 5.57 2.59
CA MET A 71 13.10 7.02 2.43
C MET A 71 13.65 7.67 3.70
N ILE A 72 13.19 7.28 4.89
CA ILE A 72 13.74 7.79 6.14
C ILE A 72 15.23 7.44 6.27
N MET A 73 15.60 6.20 6.00
CA MET A 73 16.99 5.77 6.07
C MET A 73 17.85 6.41 4.97
N PHE A 74 17.29 6.57 3.76
CA PHE A 74 17.97 7.25 2.66
C PHE A 74 18.29 8.70 3.02
N PHE A 75 17.32 9.46 3.51
CA PHE A 75 17.53 10.85 3.89
C PHE A 75 18.40 11.00 5.13
N ALA A 76 18.31 10.09 6.10
CA ALA A 76 19.21 10.09 7.26
C ALA A 76 20.67 9.95 6.82
N ASN A 77 20.96 9.00 5.91
CA ASN A 77 22.29 8.84 5.35
C ASN A 77 22.72 10.06 4.52
N ALA A 78 21.86 10.62 3.68
CA ALA A 78 22.14 11.79 2.86
C ALA A 78 22.46 13.04 3.71
N CYS A 79 21.83 13.16 4.87
CA CYS A 79 22.04 14.26 5.84
C CYS A 79 23.15 13.94 6.86
N SER A 80 23.83 12.79 6.76
CA SER A 80 24.84 12.32 7.72
C SER A 80 24.30 12.21 9.16
N ILE A 81 23.02 11.88 9.30
CA ILE A 81 22.36 11.65 10.58
C ILE A 81 22.47 10.18 10.95
N ASN A 82 23.07 9.92 12.11
CA ASN A 82 23.20 8.56 12.62
C ASN A 82 21.93 8.14 13.37
N VAL A 83 21.15 7.25 12.78
CA VAL A 83 19.95 6.67 13.40
C VAL A 83 20.37 5.43 14.18
N SER A 84 20.25 5.48 15.50
CA SER A 84 20.56 4.33 16.38
C SER A 84 19.59 3.16 16.12
N ILE A 85 20.02 1.94 16.45
CA ILE A 85 19.16 0.72 16.33
C ILE A 85 17.87 0.89 17.12
N SER A 86 17.94 1.47 18.32
CA SER A 86 16.74 1.74 19.13
C SER A 86 15.77 2.68 18.43
N MET A 87 16.29 3.74 17.78
CA MET A 87 15.47 4.67 17.00
C MET A 87 14.89 4.00 15.75
N MET A 88 15.64 3.13 15.07
CA MET A 88 15.11 2.36 13.93
C MET A 88 13.90 1.51 14.33
N ILE A 89 13.96 0.85 15.48
CA ILE A 89 12.84 0.04 16.01
C ILE A 89 11.63 0.93 16.30
N ILE A 90 11.84 2.09 16.93
CA ILE A 90 10.76 3.03 17.22
C ILE A 90 10.12 3.56 15.92
N ILE A 91 10.93 3.93 14.94
CA ILE A 91 10.45 4.38 13.62
C ILE A 91 9.68 3.27 12.92
N LEU A 92 10.16 2.03 12.97
CA LEU A 92 9.47 0.87 12.38
C LEU A 92 8.09 0.66 13.00
N LEU A 93 7.98 0.67 14.32
CA LEU A 93 6.70 0.51 15.02
C LEU A 93 5.74 1.68 14.72
N ALA A 94 6.25 2.92 14.74
CA ALA A 94 5.47 4.09 14.37
C ALA A 94 5.00 4.03 12.91
N ASN A 95 5.87 3.57 12.00
CA ASN A 95 5.53 3.41 10.58
C ASN A 95 4.39 2.42 10.36
N VAL A 96 4.39 1.28 11.05
CA VAL A 96 3.28 0.32 10.98
C VAL A 96 1.96 0.95 11.41
N LEU A 97 1.96 1.72 12.50
CA LEU A 97 0.76 2.41 12.98
C LEU A 97 0.29 3.51 12.02
N LEU A 98 1.23 4.31 11.50
CA LEU A 98 0.93 5.40 10.58
C LEU A 98 0.47 4.88 9.21
N SER A 99 1.00 3.75 8.75
CA SER A 99 0.59 3.17 7.46
C SER A 99 -0.88 2.72 7.48
N VAL A 100 -1.34 2.12 8.57
CA VAL A 100 -2.76 1.75 8.75
C VAL A 100 -3.68 2.98 8.75
N GLY A 101 -3.19 4.13 9.22
CA GLY A 101 -3.93 5.40 9.21
C GLY A 101 -3.77 6.23 7.93
N THR A 102 -2.97 5.77 6.98
CA THR A 102 -2.73 6.50 5.72
C THR A 102 -3.91 6.36 4.78
N PRO A 103 -4.57 7.46 4.35
CA PRO A 103 -5.71 7.36 3.45
C PRO A 103 -5.29 6.94 2.04
N GLY A 104 -6.10 6.10 1.38
CA GLY A 104 -5.88 5.59 0.01
C GLY A 104 -6.18 6.61 -1.10
N ILE A 105 -5.67 7.84 -0.96
CA ILE A 105 -5.83 8.97 -1.89
C ILE A 105 -4.45 9.53 -2.27
N PRO A 106 -4.32 10.22 -3.42
CA PRO A 106 -3.05 10.79 -3.84
C PRO A 106 -2.41 11.67 -2.76
N GLY A 107 -1.13 11.42 -2.47
CA GLY A 107 -0.40 12.17 -1.45
C GLY A 107 -0.73 11.81 0.00
N GLY A 108 -1.56 10.79 0.25
CA GLY A 108 -1.96 10.38 1.60
C GLY A 108 -0.78 10.07 2.52
N ALA A 109 0.33 9.58 1.98
CA ALA A 109 1.54 9.24 2.71
C ALA A 109 2.38 10.46 3.18
N ILE A 110 2.13 11.67 2.67
CA ILE A 110 2.98 12.85 2.97
C ILE A 110 2.95 13.21 4.45
N ALA A 111 1.79 13.19 5.08
CA ALA A 111 1.67 13.50 6.51
C ALA A 111 2.36 12.45 7.39
N SER A 112 2.21 11.18 7.05
CA SER A 112 2.87 10.06 7.75
C SER A 112 4.39 10.14 7.60
N PHE A 113 4.89 10.45 6.41
CA PHE A 113 6.32 10.68 6.19
C PHE A 113 6.85 11.85 7.00
N ALA A 114 6.12 12.98 7.07
CA ALA A 114 6.52 14.14 7.86
C ALA A 114 6.68 13.80 9.36
N ALA A 115 5.74 13.01 9.90
CA ALA A 115 5.82 12.54 11.29
C ALA A 115 7.07 11.68 11.52
N LEU A 116 7.32 10.69 10.65
CA LEU A 116 8.50 9.81 10.75
C LEU A 116 9.81 10.59 10.56
N ALA A 117 9.86 11.52 9.62
CA ALA A 117 11.03 12.38 9.38
C ALA A 117 11.37 13.22 10.61
N THR A 118 10.35 13.78 11.28
CA THR A 118 10.51 14.51 12.53
C THR A 118 11.04 13.61 13.65
N MET A 119 10.50 12.40 13.79
CA MET A 119 10.97 11.42 14.78
C MET A 119 12.42 11.01 14.54
N ALA A 120 12.83 10.89 13.27
CA ALA A 120 14.20 10.58 12.89
C ALA A 120 15.17 11.78 13.03
N GLY A 121 14.68 12.96 13.38
CA GLY A 121 15.49 14.18 13.48
C GLY A 121 15.94 14.72 12.12
N LEU A 122 15.21 14.43 11.03
CA LEU A 122 15.55 14.90 9.69
C LEU A 122 15.28 16.41 9.54
N PRO A 123 16.13 17.15 8.82
CA PRO A 123 15.91 18.56 8.55
C PRO A 123 14.63 18.81 7.75
N ALA A 124 13.93 19.90 8.01
CA ALA A 124 12.68 20.25 7.31
C ALA A 124 12.83 20.32 5.79
N GLY A 125 14.02 20.65 5.27
CA GLY A 125 14.31 20.67 3.83
C GLY A 125 14.11 19.32 3.12
N VAL A 126 14.19 18.21 3.85
CA VAL A 126 13.94 16.86 3.31
C VAL A 126 12.51 16.73 2.78
N MET A 127 11.55 17.43 3.40
CA MET A 127 10.16 17.41 2.96
C MET A 127 9.97 17.94 1.55
N GLY A 128 10.71 18.99 1.18
CA GLY A 128 10.65 19.54 -0.18
C GLY A 128 11.10 18.52 -1.24
N VAL A 129 12.18 17.80 -0.96
CA VAL A 129 12.69 16.74 -1.85
C VAL A 129 11.69 15.58 -1.90
N TYR A 130 11.20 15.11 -0.74
CA TYR A 130 10.22 14.02 -0.71
C TYR A 130 8.95 14.35 -1.49
N ILE A 131 8.36 15.53 -1.29
CA ILE A 131 7.15 15.96 -2.00
C ILE A 131 7.39 16.00 -3.51
N SER A 132 8.56 16.43 -3.95
CA SER A 132 8.90 16.52 -5.38
C SER A 132 8.89 15.17 -6.10
N ILE A 133 9.25 14.09 -5.40
CA ILE A 133 9.30 12.73 -5.97
C ILE A 133 8.11 11.85 -5.54
N ASN A 134 7.29 12.33 -4.58
CA ASN A 134 6.24 11.54 -3.97
C ASN A 134 5.28 10.94 -4.99
N THR A 135 4.89 11.68 -6.02
CA THR A 135 3.93 11.19 -7.03
C THR A 135 4.45 9.92 -7.71
N LEU A 136 5.71 9.89 -8.12
CA LEU A 136 6.30 8.71 -8.77
C LEU A 136 6.37 7.52 -7.80
N CYS A 137 6.71 7.79 -6.55
CA CYS A 137 6.74 6.77 -5.50
C CYS A 137 5.34 6.24 -5.19
N ASP A 138 4.36 7.12 -5.11
CA ASP A 138 2.96 6.82 -4.80
C ASP A 138 2.30 5.97 -5.89
N MET A 139 2.60 6.23 -7.17
CA MET A 139 2.17 5.40 -8.29
C MET A 139 2.52 3.92 -8.09
N GLY A 140 3.80 3.65 -7.78
CA GLY A 140 4.28 2.29 -7.53
C GLY A 140 3.71 1.68 -6.25
N ALA A 141 3.72 2.43 -5.15
CA ALA A 141 3.23 1.97 -3.86
C ALA A 141 1.73 1.64 -3.91
N THR A 142 0.91 2.51 -4.51
CA THR A 142 -0.53 2.27 -4.66
C THR A 142 -0.83 1.05 -5.51
N CYS A 143 -0.09 0.86 -6.61
CA CYS A 143 -0.21 -0.34 -7.45
C CYS A 143 0.03 -1.61 -6.63
N VAL A 144 1.10 -1.68 -5.84
CA VAL A 144 1.44 -2.84 -5.02
C VAL A 144 0.41 -3.07 -3.90
N ASN A 145 -0.06 -2.01 -3.24
CA ASN A 145 -1.11 -2.11 -2.22
C ASN A 145 -2.40 -2.73 -2.79
N VAL A 146 -2.87 -2.25 -3.94
CA VAL A 146 -4.05 -2.80 -4.62
C VAL A 146 -3.84 -4.26 -5.03
N ILE A 147 -2.67 -4.65 -5.52
CA ILE A 147 -2.35 -6.06 -5.80
C ILE A 147 -2.48 -6.91 -4.54
N GLY A 148 -2.03 -6.42 -3.40
CA GLY A 148 -2.18 -7.07 -2.09
C GLY A 148 -3.64 -7.28 -1.70
N ASP A 149 -4.49 -6.26 -1.85
CA ASP A 149 -5.93 -6.34 -1.59
C ASP A 149 -6.60 -7.45 -2.41
N LEU A 150 -6.27 -7.52 -3.70
CA LEU A 150 -6.83 -8.51 -4.61
C LEU A 150 -6.31 -9.92 -4.33
N ALA A 151 -5.05 -10.04 -3.91
CA ALA A 151 -4.49 -11.31 -3.46
C ALA A 151 -5.19 -11.81 -2.20
N ALA A 152 -5.50 -10.92 -1.25
CA ALA A 152 -6.26 -11.25 -0.05
C ALA A 152 -7.67 -11.77 -0.40
N CYS A 153 -8.37 -11.14 -1.35
CA CYS A 153 -9.67 -11.61 -1.84
C CYS A 153 -9.61 -13.04 -2.37
N VAL A 154 -8.60 -13.36 -3.17
CA VAL A 154 -8.43 -14.71 -3.74
C VAL A 154 -8.10 -15.75 -2.66
N VAL A 155 -7.32 -15.39 -1.65
CA VAL A 155 -7.03 -16.27 -0.51
C VAL A 155 -8.28 -16.49 0.34
N LEU A 156 -9.06 -15.45 0.61
CA LEU A 156 -10.31 -15.54 1.39
C LEU A 156 -11.35 -16.39 0.69
N LYS A 157 -11.50 -16.31 -0.63
CA LYS A 157 -12.36 -17.20 -1.42
C LYS A 157 -12.11 -18.68 -1.12
N GLU A 158 -10.84 -19.07 -0.95
CA GLU A 158 -10.47 -20.46 -0.68
C GLU A 158 -10.65 -20.87 0.79
N LYS A 159 -10.64 -19.89 1.70
CA LYS A 159 -10.70 -20.12 3.14
C LYS A 159 -12.10 -20.03 3.72
N ILE A 160 -12.93 -19.15 3.17
CA ILE A 160 -14.29 -18.90 3.64
C ILE A 160 -15.25 -19.68 2.74
N LYS A 161 -15.87 -20.73 3.30
CA LYS A 161 -17.04 -21.36 2.67
C LYS A 161 -18.24 -20.45 3.00
N LEU A 162 -18.64 -19.65 2.01
CA LEU A 162 -19.92 -18.94 2.10
C LEU A 162 -20.99 -19.95 1.74
N ASP A 163 -21.92 -20.22 2.66
CA ASP A 163 -23.15 -20.92 2.33
C ASP A 163 -23.86 -20.09 1.25
N GLU A 164 -24.12 -20.72 0.10
CA GLU A 164 -24.79 -20.16 -1.07
C GLU A 164 -26.25 -19.80 -0.76
#